data_2339c6cf2c7425668b92bd24058d5506
#
_entry.id   2339c6cf2c7425668b92bd24058d5506
#
_cell.length_a   1.000
_cell.length_b   1.000
_cell.length_c   1.000
_cell.angle_alpha   90.00
_cell.angle_beta   90.00
_cell.angle_gamma   90.00
#
_symmetry.space_group_name_H-M   'P 1'
#
loop_
_entity.id
_entity.type
_entity.pdbx_description
1 polymer ?
#
loop_
_entity_poly.entity_id
_entity_poly.type
_entity_poly.pdbx_seq_one_letter_code
_entity_poly.pdbx_strand_id
1 'polypeptide(L)'
;NTSLIFNWGGTSDKVQTIITALKSRSHNEIVVDKLQYYIKYLKQGEYFFQDAYGETPFVVEIDKTKGQLFGQLIKIKFVSPTQYELSVDFDEATTMSLMHYSDLSVSEYNVREKKFKKVFKINESVELPFLNLKLLIKPNAIEYVNSEYFIRFDDFNQTVAAYKGIDVSADAKALSVV
;
A
#
# COMPACT_ATOMS: atom_id res chain seq x y z
N ASN A 1 -56.32 22.46 -5.72
CA ASN A 1 -55.17 21.97 -6.49
C ASN A 1 -53.87 22.33 -5.73
N THR A 2 -53.47 21.40 -4.88
CA THR A 2 -52.19 21.53 -4.17
C THR A 2 -51.16 20.75 -4.99
N SER A 3 -50.38 21.44 -5.80
CA SER A 3 -49.25 20.80 -6.48
C SER A 3 -48.15 20.54 -5.44
N LEU A 4 -47.91 19.28 -5.12
CA LEU A 4 -46.78 18.84 -4.37
C LEU A 4 -45.54 19.07 -5.25
N ILE A 5 -44.86 20.19 -5.04
CA ILE A 5 -43.53 20.44 -5.60
C ILE A 5 -42.57 19.51 -4.84
N PHE A 6 -42.29 18.36 -5.42
CA PHE A 6 -41.20 17.52 -4.93
C PHE A 6 -39.90 18.30 -5.09
N ASN A 7 -39.33 18.69 -3.97
CA ASN A 7 -38.07 19.40 -3.92
C ASN A 7 -36.89 18.45 -4.29
N TRP A 8 -36.64 18.34 -5.59
CA TRP A 8 -35.53 17.53 -6.14
C TRP A 8 -34.15 18.10 -5.78
N GLY A 9 -34.07 19.35 -5.28
CA GLY A 9 -32.81 19.99 -4.91
C GLY A 9 -32.08 19.30 -3.75
N GLY A 10 -32.81 18.78 -2.77
CA GLY A 10 -32.22 18.22 -1.55
C GLY A 10 -31.46 16.89 -1.75
N THR A 11 -31.79 16.10 -2.75
CA THR A 11 -31.07 14.84 -3.05
C THR A 11 -29.81 15.12 -3.85
N SER A 12 -29.85 16.05 -4.80
CA SER A 12 -28.68 16.49 -5.57
C SER A 12 -27.61 17.08 -4.68
N ASP A 13 -27.99 17.94 -3.72
CA ASP A 13 -27.06 18.58 -2.79
C ASP A 13 -26.40 17.56 -1.85
N LYS A 14 -27.15 16.56 -1.38
CA LYS A 14 -26.60 15.47 -0.56
C LYS A 14 -25.61 14.63 -1.35
N VAL A 15 -25.93 14.25 -2.58
CA VAL A 15 -25.02 13.49 -3.45
C VAL A 15 -23.75 14.28 -3.73
N GLN A 16 -23.88 15.59 -4.04
CA GLN A 16 -22.71 16.45 -4.28
C GLN A 16 -21.85 16.61 -3.03
N THR A 17 -22.46 16.69 -1.85
CA THR A 17 -21.74 16.72 -0.56
C THR A 17 -20.96 15.42 -0.33
N ILE A 18 -21.56 14.27 -0.61
CA ILE A 18 -20.87 12.96 -0.50
C ILE A 18 -19.70 12.89 -1.48
N ILE A 19 -19.90 13.28 -2.74
CA ILE A 19 -18.82 13.30 -3.75
C ILE A 19 -17.67 14.20 -3.30
N THR A 20 -17.98 15.38 -2.78
CA THR A 20 -16.98 16.33 -2.27
C THR A 20 -16.22 15.74 -1.08
N ALA A 21 -16.90 15.07 -0.16
CA ALA A 21 -16.28 14.41 0.98
C ALA A 21 -15.35 13.26 0.52
N LEU A 22 -15.80 12.42 -0.43
CA LEU A 22 -15.00 11.33 -1.00
C LEU A 22 -13.75 11.83 -1.74
N LYS A 23 -13.82 13.00 -2.37
CA LYS A 23 -12.67 13.64 -3.05
C LYS A 23 -11.79 14.44 -2.07
N SER A 24 -12.17 14.56 -0.81
CA SER A 24 -11.40 15.33 0.16
C SER A 24 -10.06 14.67 0.48
N ARG A 25 -9.04 15.51 0.73
CA ARG A 25 -7.73 15.02 1.16
C ARG A 25 -7.82 14.18 2.44
N SER A 26 -8.59 14.63 3.42
CA SER A 26 -8.74 13.93 4.71
C SER A 26 -9.36 12.55 4.56
N HIS A 27 -10.33 12.38 3.65
CA HIS A 27 -10.90 11.06 3.34
C HIS A 27 -9.84 10.15 2.71
N ASN A 28 -9.10 10.66 1.73
CA ASN A 28 -8.06 9.91 1.04
C ASN A 28 -6.92 9.51 2.00
N GLU A 29 -6.54 10.38 2.93
CA GLU A 29 -5.57 10.06 3.99
C GLU A 29 -6.03 8.87 4.84
N ILE A 30 -7.29 8.85 5.26
CA ILE A 30 -7.87 7.74 6.02
C ILE A 30 -7.85 6.45 5.21
N VAL A 31 -8.23 6.49 3.94
CA VAL A 31 -8.24 5.30 3.06
C VAL A 31 -6.84 4.78 2.83
N VAL A 32 -5.89 5.64 2.47
CA VAL A 32 -4.50 5.29 2.22
C VAL A 32 -3.86 4.69 3.47
N ASP A 33 -4.14 5.26 4.64
CA ASP A 33 -3.61 4.78 5.91
C ASP A 33 -4.19 3.42 6.32
N LYS A 34 -5.52 3.26 6.24
CA LYS A 34 -6.19 2.01 6.61
C LYS A 34 -5.85 0.85 5.70
N LEU A 35 -5.74 1.10 4.40
CA LEU A 35 -5.42 0.09 3.39
C LEU A 35 -3.93 -0.03 3.11
N GLN A 36 -3.10 0.78 3.77
CA GLN A 36 -1.64 0.81 3.62
C GLN A 36 -1.20 0.89 2.15
N TYR A 37 -1.89 1.72 1.34
CA TYR A 37 -1.59 1.86 -0.09
C TYR A 37 -0.21 2.43 -0.41
N TYR A 38 0.52 2.91 0.58
CA TYR A 38 1.93 3.27 0.49
C TYR A 38 2.86 2.04 0.47
N ILE A 39 2.34 0.83 0.73
CA ILE A 39 3.06 -0.43 0.52
C ILE A 39 2.69 -0.96 -0.86
N LYS A 40 3.61 -0.88 -1.80
CA LYS A 40 3.43 -1.43 -3.15
C LYS A 40 3.83 -2.89 -3.18
N TYR A 41 2.98 -3.71 -3.77
CA TYR A 41 3.23 -5.12 -4.04
C TYR A 41 3.45 -5.28 -5.53
N LEU A 42 4.59 -5.82 -5.93
CA LEU A 42 4.99 -5.88 -7.33
C LEU A 42 5.42 -7.30 -7.69
N LYS A 43 5.24 -7.66 -8.94
CA LYS A 43 5.79 -8.87 -9.56
C LYS A 43 6.62 -8.52 -10.78
N GLN A 44 7.62 -9.35 -11.08
CA GLN A 44 8.40 -9.18 -12.30
C GLN A 44 7.52 -9.49 -13.51
N GLY A 45 7.33 -8.52 -14.38
CA GLY A 45 6.76 -8.71 -15.70
C GLY A 45 7.85 -8.94 -16.75
N GLU A 46 7.47 -9.05 -17.99
CA GLU A 46 8.42 -9.30 -19.08
C GLU A 46 9.44 -8.16 -19.27
N TYR A 47 8.98 -6.91 -19.16
CA TYR A 47 9.82 -5.71 -19.35
C TYR A 47 9.84 -4.79 -18.13
N PHE A 48 8.75 -4.78 -17.32
CA PHE A 48 8.57 -3.87 -16.18
C PHE A 48 7.99 -4.59 -14.99
N PHE A 49 8.19 -4.04 -13.80
CA PHE A 49 7.44 -4.43 -12.63
C PHE A 49 5.96 -4.12 -12.81
N GLN A 50 5.11 -5.08 -12.52
CA GLN A 50 3.66 -4.95 -12.57
C GLN A 50 3.10 -4.87 -11.16
N ASP A 51 2.04 -4.07 -10.98
CA ASP A 51 1.29 -4.04 -9.73
C ASP A 51 0.69 -5.43 -9.46
N ALA A 52 0.92 -5.94 -8.28
CA ALA A 52 0.41 -7.22 -7.79
C ALA A 52 -0.46 -7.05 -6.54
N TYR A 53 -0.96 -5.81 -6.29
CA TYR A 53 -1.87 -5.56 -5.17
C TYR A 53 -3.09 -6.48 -5.24
N GLY A 54 -3.37 -7.20 -4.15
CA GLY A 54 -4.44 -8.21 -4.12
C GLY A 54 -4.06 -9.59 -4.68
N GLU A 55 -3.10 -9.67 -5.60
CA GLU A 55 -2.68 -10.93 -6.25
C GLU A 55 -1.58 -11.69 -5.47
N THR A 56 -0.82 -10.99 -4.63
CA THR A 56 0.22 -11.64 -3.81
C THR A 56 -0.38 -12.66 -2.85
N PRO A 57 0.31 -13.79 -2.57
CA PRO A 57 -0.12 -14.78 -1.59
C PRO A 57 0.01 -14.30 -0.15
N PHE A 58 0.52 -13.09 0.07
CA PHE A 58 0.83 -12.53 1.38
C PHE A 58 0.39 -11.07 1.50
N VAL A 59 0.35 -10.61 2.74
CA VAL A 59 0.30 -9.20 3.13
C VAL A 59 1.42 -8.91 4.12
N VAL A 60 1.79 -7.64 4.22
CA VAL A 60 2.81 -7.16 5.14
C VAL A 60 2.16 -6.28 6.20
N GLU A 61 2.41 -6.58 7.47
CA GLU A 61 2.13 -5.69 8.59
C GLU A 61 3.42 -4.96 8.98
N ILE A 62 3.34 -3.68 9.28
CA ILE A 62 4.49 -2.87 9.70
C ILE A 62 4.25 -2.22 11.06
N ASP A 63 5.31 -1.99 11.79
CA ASP A 63 5.32 -1.03 12.90
C ASP A 63 5.54 0.37 12.32
N LYS A 64 4.49 1.18 12.29
CA LYS A 64 4.53 2.55 11.73
C LYS A 64 5.48 3.49 12.47
N THR A 65 5.82 3.17 13.73
CA THR A 65 6.76 3.96 14.54
C THR A 65 8.21 3.70 14.18
N LYS A 66 8.48 2.60 13.48
CA LYS A 66 9.82 2.22 13.02
C LYS A 66 10.07 2.69 11.59
N GLY A 67 11.33 3.00 11.29
CA GLY A 67 11.73 3.38 9.94
C GLY A 67 11.60 2.22 8.95
N GLN A 68 10.98 2.47 7.80
CA GLN A 68 10.86 1.55 6.69
C GLN A 68 11.69 2.07 5.52
N LEU A 69 12.46 1.19 4.89
CA LEU A 69 13.30 1.52 3.75
C LEU A 69 12.47 2.13 2.62
N PHE A 70 12.69 3.43 2.35
CA PHE A 70 11.86 4.24 1.47
C PHE A 70 12.33 4.16 0.01
N GLY A 71 11.39 3.93 -0.91
CA GLY A 71 11.62 3.98 -2.35
C GLY A 71 12.40 2.80 -2.94
N GLN A 72 12.95 1.91 -2.10
CA GLN A 72 13.78 0.78 -2.54
C GLN A 72 12.97 -0.48 -2.73
N LEU A 73 13.31 -1.27 -3.75
CA LEU A 73 12.73 -2.60 -3.96
C LEU A 73 13.28 -3.60 -2.94
N ILE A 74 12.37 -4.27 -2.27
CA ILE A 74 12.66 -5.34 -1.33
C ILE A 74 12.11 -6.63 -1.95
N LYS A 75 13.00 -7.56 -2.27
CA LYS A 75 12.63 -8.83 -2.89
C LYS A 75 12.20 -9.84 -1.82
N ILE A 76 11.10 -10.50 -2.06
CA ILE A 76 10.53 -11.59 -1.26
C ILE A 76 10.49 -12.83 -2.13
N LYS A 77 11.25 -13.87 -1.77
CA LYS A 77 11.26 -15.17 -2.44
C LYS A 77 10.84 -16.26 -1.48
N PHE A 78 9.77 -16.97 -1.77
CA PHE A 78 9.33 -18.09 -0.94
C PHE A 78 10.20 -19.32 -1.20
N VAL A 79 10.93 -19.76 -0.18
CA VAL A 79 11.84 -20.92 -0.27
C VAL A 79 11.22 -22.20 0.25
N SER A 80 10.17 -22.09 1.07
CA SER A 80 9.37 -23.22 1.57
C SER A 80 7.96 -22.75 1.96
N PRO A 81 7.05 -23.64 2.34
CA PRO A 81 5.73 -23.24 2.84
C PRO A 81 5.75 -22.39 4.12
N THR A 82 6.88 -22.36 4.83
CA THR A 82 7.01 -21.68 6.13
C THR A 82 8.11 -20.64 6.17
N GLN A 83 8.86 -20.47 5.07
CA GLN A 83 10.03 -19.56 5.03
C GLN A 83 10.10 -18.79 3.73
N TYR A 84 10.61 -17.57 3.83
CA TYR A 84 10.93 -16.71 2.69
C TYR A 84 12.31 -16.08 2.86
N GLU A 85 12.95 -15.84 1.75
CA GLU A 85 14.18 -15.06 1.65
C GLU A 85 13.82 -13.60 1.38
N LEU A 86 14.33 -12.70 2.20
CA LEU A 86 14.25 -11.26 2.02
C LEU A 86 15.60 -10.78 1.53
N SER A 87 15.61 -10.03 0.44
CA SER A 87 16.84 -9.43 -0.08
C SER A 87 16.62 -8.00 -0.55
N VAL A 88 17.63 -7.18 -0.34
CA VAL A 88 17.71 -5.77 -0.77
C VAL A 88 19.05 -5.56 -1.44
N ASP A 89 19.05 -4.92 -2.60
CA ASP A 89 20.26 -4.46 -3.27
C ASP A 89 20.34 -2.94 -3.08
N PHE A 90 21.32 -2.49 -2.32
CA PHE A 90 21.54 -1.08 -2.06
C PHE A 90 22.38 -0.40 -3.16
N ASP A 91 22.82 -1.16 -4.17
CA ASP A 91 23.72 -0.71 -5.24
C ASP A 91 24.99 -0.04 -4.67
N GLU A 92 25.25 1.18 -5.10
CA GLU A 92 26.37 2.00 -4.61
C GLU A 92 25.96 3.04 -3.55
N ALA A 93 24.71 2.96 -3.05
CA ALA A 93 24.23 3.90 -2.05
C ALA A 93 25.01 3.74 -0.72
N THR A 94 25.40 4.85 -0.15
CA THR A 94 26.04 4.92 1.18
C THR A 94 25.03 5.27 2.27
N THR A 95 23.95 5.92 1.90
CA THR A 95 22.86 6.33 2.79
C THR A 95 21.52 6.11 2.11
N MET A 96 20.53 5.64 2.86
CA MET A 96 19.16 5.44 2.43
C MET A 96 18.19 6.16 3.37
N SER A 97 17.08 6.61 2.83
CA SER A 97 16.01 7.22 3.62
C SER A 97 15.11 6.16 4.23
N LEU A 98 14.69 6.38 5.47
CA LEU A 98 13.71 5.57 6.17
C LEU A 98 12.48 6.44 6.45
N MET A 99 11.30 5.96 6.07
CA MET A 99 10.02 6.61 6.33
C MET A 99 9.38 6.04 7.61
N HIS A 100 8.96 6.91 8.52
CA HIS A 100 8.16 6.57 9.69
C HIS A 100 6.70 6.93 9.41
N TYR A 101 5.83 5.93 9.26
CA TYR A 101 4.43 6.16 8.85
C TYR A 101 3.53 6.61 10.00
N SER A 102 4.02 6.65 11.25
CA SER A 102 3.28 7.18 12.40
C SER A 102 3.17 8.71 12.41
N ASP A 103 4.22 9.40 11.97
CA ASP A 103 4.35 10.85 11.99
C ASP A 103 4.86 11.45 10.67
N LEU A 104 5.07 10.59 9.68
CA LEU A 104 5.60 10.91 8.35
C LEU A 104 7.01 11.55 8.38
N SER A 105 7.75 11.32 9.45
CA SER A 105 9.14 11.75 9.54
C SER A 105 10.05 10.86 8.71
N VAL A 106 11.19 11.41 8.31
CA VAL A 106 12.24 10.71 7.55
C VAL A 106 13.52 10.71 8.37
N SER A 107 14.14 9.56 8.51
CA SER A 107 15.45 9.40 9.07
C SER A 107 16.42 8.76 8.06
N GLU A 108 17.69 8.71 8.38
CA GLU A 108 18.72 8.16 7.51
C GLU A 108 19.25 6.84 8.06
N TYR A 109 19.54 5.92 7.16
CA TYR A 109 20.25 4.69 7.43
C TYR A 109 21.56 4.66 6.66
N ASN A 110 22.67 4.52 7.36
CA ASN A 110 23.97 4.34 6.74
C ASN A 110 24.13 2.89 6.28
N VAL A 111 24.23 2.70 4.98
CA VAL A 111 24.37 1.39 4.35
C VAL A 111 25.73 0.78 4.72
N ARG A 112 25.71 -0.40 5.31
CA ARG A 112 26.93 -1.13 5.72
C ARG A 112 27.37 -2.16 4.69
N GLU A 113 26.41 -2.73 3.97
CA GLU A 113 26.63 -3.79 2.99
C GLU A 113 25.86 -3.47 1.71
N LYS A 114 26.46 -3.64 0.54
CA LYS A 114 25.81 -3.38 -0.75
C LYS A 114 24.59 -4.26 -0.99
N LYS A 115 24.59 -5.46 -0.44
CA LYS A 115 23.49 -6.43 -0.59
C LYS A 115 23.18 -7.04 0.75
N PHE A 116 21.89 -7.02 1.09
CA PHE A 116 21.35 -7.72 2.24
C PHE A 116 20.57 -8.94 1.76
N LYS A 117 20.76 -10.08 2.42
CA LYS A 117 20.01 -11.30 2.11
C LYS A 117 19.90 -12.15 3.38
N LYS A 118 18.68 -12.51 3.76
CA LYS A 118 18.42 -13.36 4.93
C LYS A 118 17.10 -14.10 4.79
N VAL A 119 17.06 -15.32 5.32
CA VAL A 119 15.84 -16.14 5.39
C VAL A 119 15.14 -15.90 6.71
N PHE A 120 13.82 -15.71 6.65
CA PHE A 120 12.90 -15.52 7.78
C PHE A 120 11.78 -16.54 7.73
N LYS A 121 11.17 -16.80 8.87
CA LYS A 121 9.93 -17.59 8.94
C LYS A 121 8.72 -16.71 8.64
N ILE A 122 7.71 -17.30 8.02
CA ILE A 122 6.40 -16.67 7.89
C ILE A 122 5.84 -16.44 9.28
N ASN A 123 5.14 -15.30 9.48
CA ASN A 123 4.62 -14.82 10.75
C ASN A 123 5.68 -14.43 11.81
N GLU A 124 6.96 -14.45 11.47
CA GLU A 124 8.03 -13.91 12.33
C GLU A 124 8.16 -12.39 12.11
N SER A 125 8.36 -11.65 13.21
CA SER A 125 8.69 -10.24 13.13
C SER A 125 10.12 -10.06 12.63
N VAL A 126 10.28 -9.31 11.54
CA VAL A 126 11.57 -8.88 11.00
C VAL A 126 11.91 -7.55 11.64
N GLU A 127 12.99 -7.52 12.40
CA GLU A 127 13.51 -6.32 13.04
C GLU A 127 14.92 -6.04 12.54
N LEU A 128 15.03 -5.19 11.53
CA LEU A 128 16.28 -4.74 10.94
C LEU A 128 16.44 -3.23 11.14
N PRO A 129 17.66 -2.70 11.15
CA PRO A 129 17.87 -1.26 11.30
C PRO A 129 17.16 -0.40 10.24
N PHE A 130 16.82 -1.00 9.09
CA PHE A 130 16.22 -0.33 7.94
C PHE A 130 14.85 -0.88 7.56
N LEU A 131 14.34 -1.91 8.24
CA LEU A 131 13.09 -2.56 7.86
C LEU A 131 12.48 -3.29 9.06
N ASN A 132 11.22 -2.98 9.37
CA ASN A 132 10.48 -3.60 10.46
C ASN A 132 9.11 -4.03 9.95
N LEU A 133 8.95 -5.33 9.70
CA LEU A 133 7.71 -5.87 9.15
C LEU A 133 7.45 -7.28 9.64
N LYS A 134 6.22 -7.73 9.43
CA LYS A 134 5.79 -9.11 9.57
C LYS A 134 5.06 -9.54 8.31
N LEU A 135 5.47 -10.64 7.71
CA LEU A 135 4.85 -11.20 6.52
C LEU A 135 3.82 -12.26 6.93
N LEU A 136 2.57 -12.07 6.49
CA LEU A 136 1.44 -12.96 6.76
C LEU A 136 0.95 -13.59 5.46
N ILE A 137 0.74 -14.89 5.44
CA ILE A 137 0.14 -15.59 4.28
C ILE A 137 -1.38 -15.40 4.32
N LYS A 138 -1.95 -15.08 3.16
CA LYS A 138 -3.40 -14.99 2.99
C LYS A 138 -4.05 -16.38 3.10
N PRO A 139 -5.26 -16.50 3.67
CA PRO A 139 -5.92 -17.80 3.84
C PRO A 139 -6.12 -18.60 2.54
N ASN A 140 -6.28 -17.89 1.41
CA ASN A 140 -6.52 -18.50 0.10
C ASN A 140 -5.26 -18.66 -0.74
N ALA A 141 -4.08 -18.49 -0.16
CA ALA A 141 -2.82 -18.60 -0.89
C ALA A 141 -2.49 -20.05 -1.16
N ILE A 142 -2.32 -20.39 -2.44
CA ILE A 142 -1.93 -21.70 -2.92
C ILE A 142 -0.70 -21.57 -3.82
N GLU A 143 0.14 -22.63 -3.86
CA GLU A 143 1.26 -22.76 -4.80
C GLU A 143 2.23 -21.57 -4.89
N TYR A 144 2.55 -20.96 -3.74
CA TYR A 144 3.45 -19.81 -3.68
C TYR A 144 4.93 -20.18 -3.49
N VAL A 145 5.27 -21.42 -3.22
CA VAL A 145 6.66 -21.87 -3.05
C VAL A 145 7.44 -21.65 -4.36
N ASN A 146 8.66 -21.14 -4.26
CA ASN A 146 9.52 -20.69 -5.35
C ASN A 146 9.03 -19.44 -6.11
N SER A 147 7.91 -18.83 -5.71
CA SER A 147 7.50 -17.55 -6.30
C SER A 147 8.31 -16.38 -5.75
N GLU A 148 8.42 -15.34 -6.56
CA GLU A 148 9.16 -14.11 -6.25
C GLU A 148 8.24 -12.90 -6.41
N TYR A 149 8.27 -12.03 -5.42
CA TYR A 149 7.57 -10.74 -5.42
C TYR A 149 8.49 -9.65 -4.91
N PHE A 150 8.06 -8.43 -5.08
CA PHE A 150 8.75 -7.27 -4.54
C PHE A 150 7.77 -6.43 -3.76
N ILE A 151 8.25 -5.81 -2.69
CA ILE A 151 7.54 -4.75 -1.99
C ILE A 151 8.37 -3.47 -2.05
N ARG A 152 7.68 -2.33 -2.02
CA ARG A 152 8.30 -1.01 -1.95
C ARG A 152 7.44 -0.11 -1.07
N PHE A 153 8.10 0.67 -0.23
CA PHE A 153 7.46 1.67 0.61
C PHE A 153 7.52 3.02 -0.10
N ASP A 154 6.36 3.59 -0.42
CA ASP A 154 6.23 4.85 -1.13
C ASP A 154 5.88 6.00 -0.17
N ASP A 155 6.02 7.24 -0.65
CA ASP A 155 5.65 8.44 0.10
C ASP A 155 4.14 8.49 0.35
N PHE A 156 3.76 8.69 1.61
CA PHE A 156 2.36 8.75 2.02
C PHE A 156 1.60 9.88 1.34
N ASN A 157 2.18 11.09 1.32
CA ASN A 157 1.54 12.26 0.74
C ASN A 157 1.39 12.17 -0.78
N GLN A 158 2.40 11.61 -1.46
CA GLN A 158 2.32 11.34 -2.91
C GLN A 158 1.26 10.28 -3.20
N THR A 159 1.18 9.23 -2.39
CA THR A 159 0.13 8.22 -2.50
C THR A 159 -1.26 8.83 -2.32
N VAL A 160 -1.48 9.63 -1.27
CA VAL A 160 -2.74 10.37 -1.07
C VAL A 160 -3.07 11.29 -2.25
N ALA A 161 -2.07 11.99 -2.79
CA ALA A 161 -2.27 12.89 -3.92
C ALA A 161 -2.67 12.14 -5.20
N ALA A 162 -2.16 10.93 -5.42
CA ALA A 162 -2.53 10.10 -6.56
C ALA A 162 -4.04 9.73 -6.54
N TYR A 163 -4.61 9.54 -5.35
CA TYR A 163 -6.05 9.23 -5.20
C TYR A 163 -6.97 10.44 -5.38
N LYS A 164 -6.47 11.67 -5.38
CA LYS A 164 -7.28 12.87 -5.69
C LYS A 164 -7.75 12.91 -7.14
N GLY A 165 -7.04 12.24 -8.05
CA GLY A 165 -7.38 12.15 -9.47
C GLY A 165 -8.43 11.11 -9.80
N ILE A 166 -8.92 10.33 -8.83
CA ILE A 166 -9.99 9.34 -9.08
C ILE A 166 -11.30 10.10 -9.37
N ASP A 167 -11.86 9.85 -10.55
CA ASP A 167 -13.14 10.44 -10.91
C ASP A 167 -14.28 9.73 -10.17
N VAL A 168 -14.99 10.48 -9.35
CA VAL A 168 -16.17 10.02 -8.62
C VAL A 168 -17.36 10.71 -9.24
N SER A 169 -18.21 9.95 -9.93
CA SER A 169 -19.46 10.43 -10.50
C SER A 169 -20.65 9.64 -9.93
N ALA A 170 -21.79 10.32 -9.77
CA ALA A 170 -23.04 9.64 -9.44
C ALA A 170 -23.59 8.96 -10.68
N ASP A 171 -23.88 7.67 -10.60
CA ASP A 171 -24.65 6.98 -11.65
C ASP A 171 -26.11 7.39 -11.53
N ALA A 172 -26.61 8.12 -12.53
CA ALA A 172 -28.01 8.56 -12.59
C ALA A 172 -29.00 7.38 -12.58
N LYS A 173 -28.56 6.18 -12.97
CA LYS A 173 -29.40 4.96 -12.93
C LYS A 173 -29.56 4.37 -11.53
N ALA A 174 -28.62 4.63 -10.62
CA ALA A 174 -28.70 4.17 -9.24
C ALA A 174 -29.72 4.97 -8.40
N LEU A 175 -30.17 6.11 -8.89
CA LEU A 175 -31.18 6.96 -8.24
C LEU A 175 -32.63 6.61 -8.63
N SER A 176 -32.82 5.68 -9.53
CA SER A 176 -34.17 5.17 -9.93
C SER A 176 -34.48 3.85 -9.22
N VAL A 177 -34.59 3.86 -7.90
CA VAL A 177 -35.26 2.78 -7.19
C VAL A 177 -36.69 3.20 -6.98
N VAL A 178 -37.55 2.43 -7.57
CA VAL A 178 -39.03 2.44 -7.46
C VAL A 178 -39.47 2.26 -6.02
#